data_0c76d3f1074fa7b130a411b4e0f1a5b4
#
_entry.id   0c76d3f1074fa7b130a411b4e0f1a5b4
#
_cell.length_a   1.000
_cell.length_b   1.000
_cell.length_c   1.000
_cell.angle_alpha   90.00
_cell.angle_beta   90.00
_cell.angle_gamma   90.00
#
_symmetry.space_group_name_H-M   'P 1'
#
loop_
_entity.id
_entity.type
_entity.pdbx_description
1 polymer ?
#
loop_
_entity_poly.entity_id
_entity_poly.type
_entity_poly.pdbx_seq_one_letter_code
_entity_poly.pdbx_strand_id
1 'polypeptide(L)'
;MEKILEYLMEKYQPEGMIVYGSFADGSYNENSDFDVLVIASGEKRHDASVVDGTVLDAFVYPPEIFAGAFDPADFVQIFDGKIVLDSKGVAAKLRARVLAYLDALPLKSMDEVRQDVAWCRKMQSRTLRGDAEGFYRWHWLLTESLLIYCDARRWHYFGPKKALRQMQREQPGHFAAYRTALEDFTQSALSGWLDCLEESMDS
;
A
#
# COMPACT_ATOMS: atom_id res chain seq x y z
N MET A 1 -15.26 -1.46 16.01
CA MET A 1 -15.19 -2.54 14.99
C MET A 1 -16.37 -3.50 15.09
N GLU A 2 -16.71 -4.04 16.27
CA GLU A 2 -17.83 -4.99 16.45
C GLU A 2 -19.16 -4.46 15.90
N LYS A 3 -19.58 -3.26 16.29
CA LYS A 3 -20.83 -2.62 15.79
C LYS A 3 -20.84 -2.41 14.26
N ILE A 4 -19.68 -2.17 13.66
CA ILE A 4 -19.57 -2.03 12.19
C ILE A 4 -19.82 -3.39 11.54
N LEU A 5 -19.21 -4.44 12.06
CA LEU A 5 -19.42 -5.79 11.54
C LEU A 5 -20.86 -6.24 11.71
N GLU A 6 -21.48 -5.96 12.85
CA GLU A 6 -22.92 -6.22 13.11
C GLU A 6 -23.80 -5.49 12.08
N TYR A 7 -23.57 -4.19 11.85
CA TYR A 7 -24.29 -3.42 10.83
C TYR A 7 -24.18 -4.04 9.44
N LEU A 8 -22.97 -4.44 9.03
CA LEU A 8 -22.73 -5.06 7.72
C LEU A 8 -23.40 -6.43 7.61
N MET A 9 -23.37 -7.21 8.70
CA MET A 9 -24.04 -8.51 8.77
C MET A 9 -25.56 -8.38 8.64
N GLU A 10 -26.18 -7.45 9.37
CA GLU A 10 -27.61 -7.20 9.32
C GLU A 10 -28.06 -6.68 7.95
N LYS A 11 -27.31 -5.72 7.40
CA LYS A 11 -27.69 -5.03 6.17
C LYS A 11 -27.51 -5.88 4.92
N TYR A 12 -26.42 -6.67 4.85
CA TYR A 12 -26.04 -7.36 3.62
C TYR A 12 -26.13 -8.88 3.69
N GLN A 13 -26.22 -9.47 4.89
CA GLN A 13 -26.19 -10.93 5.11
C GLN A 13 -25.06 -11.59 4.30
N PRO A 14 -23.80 -11.14 4.46
CA PRO A 14 -22.71 -11.50 3.59
C PRO A 14 -22.30 -12.96 3.73
N GLU A 15 -21.76 -13.51 2.63
CA GLU A 15 -21.11 -14.83 2.61
C GLU A 15 -19.63 -14.73 2.97
N GLY A 16 -19.01 -13.54 2.77
CA GLY A 16 -17.63 -13.27 3.10
C GLY A 16 -17.36 -11.80 3.36
N MET A 17 -16.41 -11.51 4.22
CA MET A 17 -15.90 -10.15 4.48
C MET A 17 -14.39 -10.17 4.69
N ILE A 18 -13.71 -9.22 4.04
CA ILE A 18 -12.27 -9.01 4.18
C ILE A 18 -12.05 -7.56 4.61
N VAL A 19 -11.63 -7.34 5.85
CA VAL A 19 -11.22 -6.03 6.35
C VAL A 19 -9.77 -5.79 5.91
N TYR A 20 -9.50 -4.61 5.34
CA TYR A 20 -8.15 -4.24 4.91
C TYR A 20 -7.79 -2.83 5.39
N GLY A 21 -6.65 -2.27 4.95
CA GLY A 21 -6.24 -0.95 5.39
C GLY A 21 -5.91 -0.87 6.88
N SER A 22 -6.14 0.30 7.47
CA SER A 22 -5.68 0.63 8.82
C SER A 22 -6.32 -0.22 9.94
N PHE A 23 -7.56 -0.63 9.77
CA PHE A 23 -8.24 -1.49 10.76
C PHE A 23 -7.74 -2.95 10.70
N ALA A 24 -7.25 -3.39 9.56
CA ALA A 24 -6.67 -4.71 9.44
C ALA A 24 -5.28 -4.80 10.09
N ASP A 25 -4.44 -3.79 9.92
CA ASP A 25 -3.06 -3.78 10.44
C ASP A 25 -2.92 -3.12 11.83
N GLY A 26 -4.01 -2.53 12.37
CA GLY A 26 -4.03 -1.93 13.71
C GLY A 26 -3.51 -0.50 13.76
N SER A 27 -3.30 0.16 12.63
CA SER A 27 -2.76 1.53 12.55
C SER A 27 -3.83 2.61 12.42
N TYR A 28 -5.09 2.25 12.59
CA TYR A 28 -6.19 3.20 12.53
C TYR A 28 -6.09 4.27 13.64
N ASN A 29 -6.64 5.43 13.35
CA ASN A 29 -6.83 6.54 14.27
C ASN A 29 -8.26 7.08 14.15
N GLU A 30 -8.59 8.13 14.89
CA GLU A 30 -9.92 8.75 14.92
C GLU A 30 -10.46 9.24 13.56
N ASN A 31 -9.55 9.51 12.58
CA ASN A 31 -9.90 9.96 11.24
C ASN A 31 -9.81 8.83 10.20
N SER A 32 -9.65 7.59 10.63
CA SER A 32 -9.53 6.46 9.70
C SER A 32 -10.88 5.95 9.27
N ASP A 33 -11.06 5.75 7.96
CA ASP A 33 -12.21 5.04 7.39
C ASP A 33 -12.07 3.53 7.65
N PHE A 34 -13.20 2.83 7.68
CA PHE A 34 -13.24 1.38 7.83
C PHE A 34 -13.30 0.72 6.46
N ASP A 35 -12.14 0.27 5.98
CA ASP A 35 -11.99 -0.38 4.68
C ASP A 35 -12.43 -1.85 4.74
N VAL A 36 -13.43 -2.23 3.94
CA VAL A 36 -13.91 -3.62 3.90
C VAL A 36 -14.43 -4.01 2.52
N LEU A 37 -14.06 -5.21 2.07
CA LEU A 37 -14.69 -5.88 0.95
C LEU A 37 -15.73 -6.85 1.49
N VAL A 38 -16.98 -6.67 1.06
CA VAL A 38 -18.14 -7.48 1.45
C VAL A 38 -18.59 -8.31 0.27
N ILE A 39 -18.76 -9.61 0.45
CA ILE A 39 -19.27 -10.53 -0.56
C ILE A 39 -20.71 -10.90 -0.16
N ALA A 40 -21.69 -10.37 -0.88
CA ALA A 40 -23.10 -10.55 -0.58
C ALA A 40 -23.93 -10.55 -1.86
N SER A 41 -25.07 -11.26 -1.86
CA SER A 41 -26.00 -11.29 -2.99
C SER A 41 -26.54 -9.91 -3.35
N GLY A 42 -26.82 -9.67 -4.62
CA GLY A 42 -27.37 -8.41 -5.12
C GLY A 42 -26.42 -7.67 -6.07
N GLU A 43 -26.58 -6.36 -6.18
CA GLU A 43 -25.79 -5.53 -7.08
C GLU A 43 -24.48 -5.04 -6.43
N LYS A 44 -23.46 -4.84 -7.25
CA LYS A 44 -22.23 -4.15 -6.83
C LYS A 44 -22.59 -2.74 -6.33
N ARG A 45 -22.08 -2.37 -5.15
CA ARG A 45 -22.31 -1.05 -4.55
C ARG A 45 -21.16 -0.62 -3.64
N HIS A 46 -21.10 0.66 -3.36
CA HIS A 46 -20.24 1.26 -2.37
C HIS A 46 -21.10 1.81 -1.22
N ASP A 47 -20.73 1.51 0.01
CA ASP A 47 -21.39 2.00 1.21
C ASP A 47 -20.43 2.89 2.00
N ALA A 48 -20.75 4.18 2.03
CA ALA A 48 -20.03 5.21 2.78
C ALA A 48 -20.82 5.68 4.02
N SER A 49 -21.65 4.83 4.61
CA SER A 49 -22.42 5.14 5.82
C SER A 49 -21.48 5.42 7.00
N VAL A 50 -21.97 6.22 7.95
CA VAL A 50 -21.28 6.43 9.22
C VAL A 50 -21.87 5.48 10.26
N VAL A 51 -21.06 4.61 10.84
CA VAL A 51 -21.47 3.66 11.87
C VAL A 51 -20.58 3.83 13.10
N ASP A 52 -21.19 4.09 14.23
CA ASP A 52 -20.49 4.33 15.52
C ASP A 52 -19.37 5.41 15.41
N GLY A 53 -19.65 6.45 14.62
CA GLY A 53 -18.73 7.57 14.38
C GLY A 53 -17.63 7.32 13.34
N THR A 54 -17.55 6.13 12.77
CA THR A 54 -16.55 5.75 11.74
C THR A 54 -17.20 5.75 10.35
N VAL A 55 -16.57 6.37 9.37
CA VAL A 55 -16.99 6.32 7.97
C VAL A 55 -16.62 4.95 7.41
N LEU A 56 -17.56 4.32 6.69
CA LEU A 56 -17.29 3.08 5.97
C LEU A 56 -16.72 3.38 4.59
N ASP A 57 -15.73 2.60 4.19
CA ASP A 57 -15.32 2.41 2.78
C ASP A 57 -15.59 0.95 2.42
N ALA A 58 -16.91 0.61 2.34
CA ALA A 58 -17.34 -0.76 2.15
C ALA A 58 -17.74 -1.02 0.70
N PHE A 59 -16.95 -1.83 0.00
CA PHE A 59 -17.26 -2.30 -1.34
C PHE A 59 -17.97 -3.65 -1.30
N VAL A 60 -19.25 -3.65 -1.73
CA VAL A 60 -20.08 -4.85 -1.75
C VAL A 60 -20.11 -5.42 -3.17
N TYR A 61 -19.77 -6.69 -3.29
CA TYR A 61 -19.73 -7.43 -4.55
C TYR A 61 -20.57 -8.70 -4.50
N PRO A 62 -21.32 -9.02 -5.56
CA PRO A 62 -22.00 -10.32 -5.66
C PRO A 62 -20.98 -11.45 -5.82
N PRO A 63 -21.21 -12.63 -5.20
CA PRO A 63 -20.27 -13.75 -5.24
C PRO A 63 -20.01 -14.29 -6.66
N GLU A 64 -20.95 -14.07 -7.58
CA GLU A 64 -20.84 -14.49 -8.97
C GLU A 64 -19.66 -13.83 -9.71
N ILE A 65 -19.28 -12.60 -9.33
CA ILE A 65 -18.10 -11.92 -9.89
C ILE A 65 -16.84 -12.75 -9.64
N PHE A 66 -16.73 -13.37 -8.47
CA PHE A 66 -15.55 -14.14 -8.07
C PHE A 66 -15.58 -15.61 -8.54
N ALA A 67 -16.75 -16.09 -8.95
CA ALA A 67 -16.89 -17.44 -9.52
C ALA A 67 -16.39 -17.51 -10.96
N GLY A 68 -16.42 -16.39 -11.68
CA GLY A 68 -15.99 -16.29 -13.09
C GLY A 68 -14.56 -15.74 -13.27
N ALA A 69 -14.32 -15.22 -14.47
CA ALA A 69 -13.12 -14.46 -14.78
C ALA A 69 -13.26 -13.04 -14.24
N PHE A 70 -12.34 -12.61 -13.40
CA PHE A 70 -12.18 -11.23 -12.94
C PHE A 70 -10.70 -10.87 -12.96
N ASP A 71 -10.38 -9.59 -13.02
CA ASP A 71 -8.99 -9.13 -12.91
C ASP A 71 -8.59 -9.02 -11.43
N PRO A 72 -7.63 -9.84 -10.95
CA PRO A 72 -7.16 -9.73 -9.56
C PRO A 72 -6.50 -8.38 -9.25
N ALA A 73 -6.04 -7.64 -10.27
CA ALA A 73 -5.47 -6.30 -10.11
C ALA A 73 -6.47 -5.31 -9.48
N ASP A 74 -7.77 -5.46 -9.74
CA ASP A 74 -8.82 -4.61 -9.16
C ASP A 74 -9.00 -4.81 -7.64
N PHE A 75 -8.40 -5.85 -7.08
CA PHE A 75 -8.58 -6.26 -5.68
C PHE A 75 -7.26 -6.34 -4.89
N VAL A 76 -6.18 -5.77 -5.40
CA VAL A 76 -4.86 -5.84 -4.74
C VAL A 76 -4.85 -5.28 -3.32
N GLN A 77 -5.75 -4.36 -2.97
CA GLN A 77 -5.85 -3.77 -1.64
C GLN A 77 -6.14 -4.79 -0.52
N ILE A 78 -6.70 -5.97 -0.86
CA ILE A 78 -7.03 -7.01 0.14
C ILE A 78 -5.89 -8.01 0.40
N PHE A 79 -4.71 -7.86 -0.22
CA PHE A 79 -3.64 -8.87 -0.15
C PHE A 79 -3.20 -9.17 1.30
N ASP A 80 -3.12 -8.14 2.14
CA ASP A 80 -2.80 -8.22 3.57
C ASP A 80 -4.04 -8.09 4.49
N GLY A 81 -5.24 -8.12 3.88
CA GLY A 81 -6.50 -8.03 4.60
C GLY A 81 -6.78 -9.23 5.50
N LYS A 82 -7.58 -9.00 6.53
CA LYS A 82 -8.08 -10.04 7.45
C LYS A 82 -9.44 -10.54 7.01
N ILE A 83 -9.57 -11.82 6.74
CA ILE A 83 -10.86 -12.46 6.51
C ILE A 83 -11.57 -12.54 7.87
N VAL A 84 -12.66 -11.80 8.02
CA VAL A 84 -13.46 -11.77 9.26
C VAL A 84 -14.74 -12.62 9.15
N LEU A 85 -15.16 -12.95 7.92
CA LEU A 85 -16.24 -13.88 7.62
C LEU A 85 -15.93 -14.61 6.32
N ASP A 86 -16.17 -15.91 6.27
CA ASP A 86 -16.07 -16.71 5.04
C ASP A 86 -16.90 -18.02 5.16
N SER A 87 -18.20 -17.92 5.00
CA SER A 87 -19.10 -19.06 5.19
C SER A 87 -19.02 -20.11 4.07
N LYS A 88 -18.57 -19.71 2.87
CA LYS A 88 -18.51 -20.58 1.67
C LYS A 88 -17.10 -20.68 1.05
N GLY A 89 -16.09 -20.13 1.69
CA GLY A 89 -14.72 -20.15 1.19
C GLY A 89 -14.48 -19.21 0.01
N VAL A 90 -15.38 -18.24 -0.26
CA VAL A 90 -15.26 -17.30 -1.39
C VAL A 90 -14.20 -16.25 -1.10
N ALA A 91 -14.17 -15.71 0.14
CA ALA A 91 -13.20 -14.71 0.55
C ALA A 91 -11.76 -15.26 0.52
N ALA A 92 -11.56 -16.48 1.01
CA ALA A 92 -10.27 -17.14 0.97
C ALA A 92 -9.79 -17.40 -0.47
N LYS A 93 -10.68 -17.87 -1.35
CA LYS A 93 -10.37 -18.08 -2.77
C LYS A 93 -10.02 -16.77 -3.49
N LEU A 94 -10.79 -15.71 -3.25
CA LEU A 94 -10.51 -14.39 -3.81
C LEU A 94 -9.12 -13.91 -3.38
N ARG A 95 -8.83 -13.91 -2.07
CA ARG A 95 -7.53 -13.49 -1.55
C ARG A 95 -6.38 -14.35 -2.10
N ALA A 96 -6.56 -15.67 -2.22
CA ALA A 96 -5.55 -16.54 -2.80
C ALA A 96 -5.25 -16.20 -4.28
N ARG A 97 -6.27 -15.85 -5.08
CA ARG A 97 -6.09 -15.41 -6.47
C ARG A 97 -5.35 -14.07 -6.55
N VAL A 98 -5.65 -13.13 -5.65
CA VAL A 98 -4.91 -11.84 -5.57
C VAL A 98 -3.44 -12.09 -5.20
N LEU A 99 -3.16 -12.95 -4.23
CA LEU A 99 -1.78 -13.28 -3.84
C LEU A 99 -1.03 -13.95 -4.99
N ALA A 100 -1.63 -14.93 -5.68
CA ALA A 100 -1.03 -15.58 -6.84
C ALA A 100 -0.75 -14.59 -8.00
N TYR A 101 -1.63 -13.60 -8.20
CA TYR A 101 -1.40 -12.53 -9.16
C TYR A 101 -0.19 -11.68 -8.78
N LEU A 102 -0.08 -11.26 -7.50
CA LEU A 102 1.03 -10.47 -7.01
C LEU A 102 2.36 -11.21 -7.12
N ASP A 103 2.37 -12.51 -6.78
CA ASP A 103 3.56 -13.36 -6.90
C ASP A 103 4.02 -13.53 -8.36
N ALA A 104 3.10 -13.40 -9.31
CA ALA A 104 3.38 -13.49 -10.75
C ALA A 104 3.78 -12.15 -11.39
N LEU A 105 3.65 -11.02 -10.68
CA LEU A 105 4.02 -9.71 -11.22
C LEU A 105 5.53 -9.65 -11.49
N PRO A 106 5.93 -9.18 -12.68
CA PRO A 106 7.35 -9.03 -12.98
C PRO A 106 7.97 -7.94 -12.09
N LEU A 107 9.13 -8.25 -11.55
CA LEU A 107 9.97 -7.25 -10.90
C LEU A 107 10.86 -6.59 -11.95
N LYS A 108 11.21 -5.32 -11.78
CA LYS A 108 12.19 -4.63 -12.63
C LYS A 108 13.51 -5.42 -12.68
N SER A 109 14.18 -5.41 -13.81
CA SER A 109 15.54 -5.93 -13.89
C SER A 109 16.49 -5.11 -13.02
N MET A 110 17.56 -5.73 -12.51
CA MET A 110 18.55 -5.01 -11.71
C MET A 110 19.29 -3.93 -12.51
N ASP A 111 19.37 -4.07 -13.84
CA ASP A 111 19.94 -3.03 -14.69
C ASP A 111 19.05 -1.78 -14.76
N GLU A 112 17.73 -1.95 -14.87
CA GLU A 112 16.77 -0.83 -14.76
C GLU A 112 16.83 -0.17 -13.38
N VAL A 113 16.90 -0.97 -12.31
CA VAL A 113 17.02 -0.45 -10.94
C VAL A 113 18.30 0.38 -10.77
N ARG A 114 19.45 -0.09 -11.29
CA ARG A 114 20.71 0.66 -11.27
C ARG A 114 20.61 2.00 -12.02
N GLN A 115 19.90 2.03 -13.14
CA GLN A 115 19.67 3.26 -13.90
C GLN A 115 18.80 4.24 -13.10
N ASP A 116 17.75 3.75 -12.44
CA ASP A 116 16.85 4.56 -11.60
C ASP A 116 17.58 5.13 -10.37
N VAL A 117 18.43 4.34 -9.73
CA VAL A 117 19.27 4.80 -8.60
C VAL A 117 20.28 5.86 -9.06
N ALA A 118 20.95 5.64 -10.19
CA ALA A 118 21.85 6.64 -10.78
C ALA A 118 21.10 7.94 -11.15
N TRP A 119 19.86 7.82 -11.62
CA TRP A 119 19.01 8.98 -11.86
C TRP A 119 18.72 9.76 -10.57
N CYS A 120 18.48 9.09 -9.43
CA CYS A 120 18.30 9.76 -8.13
C CYS A 120 19.50 10.64 -7.77
N ARG A 121 20.74 10.15 -7.94
CA ARG A 121 21.95 10.94 -7.72
C ARG A 121 22.05 12.14 -8.66
N LYS A 122 21.69 11.97 -9.92
CA LYS A 122 21.63 13.09 -10.87
C LYS A 122 20.57 14.11 -10.48
N MET A 123 19.42 13.69 -9.95
CA MET A 123 18.37 14.60 -9.49
C MET A 123 18.78 15.35 -8.23
N GLN A 124 19.51 14.73 -7.32
CA GLN A 124 20.04 15.39 -6.12
C GLN A 124 20.79 16.71 -6.48
N SER A 125 21.65 16.69 -7.48
CA SER A 125 22.38 17.92 -7.89
C SER A 125 21.46 19.05 -8.35
N ARG A 126 20.27 18.72 -8.86
CA ARG A 126 19.29 19.70 -9.32
C ARG A 126 18.45 20.34 -8.20
N THR A 127 18.44 19.72 -7.02
CA THR A 127 17.77 20.28 -5.82
C THR A 127 18.56 21.49 -5.26
N LEU A 128 19.85 21.64 -5.65
CA LEU A 128 20.72 22.73 -5.18
C LEU A 128 20.37 24.12 -5.74
N ARG A 129 19.42 24.22 -6.65
CA ARG A 129 19.05 25.48 -7.30
C ARG A 129 18.59 26.58 -6.33
N GLY A 130 17.97 26.20 -5.22
CA GLY A 130 17.47 27.15 -4.21
C GLY A 130 16.25 27.98 -4.66
N ASP A 131 15.58 27.56 -5.74
CA ASP A 131 14.34 28.15 -6.27
C ASP A 131 13.17 27.18 -6.19
N ALA A 132 11.98 27.60 -6.61
CA ALA A 132 10.77 26.77 -6.58
C ALA A 132 10.93 25.47 -7.36
N GLU A 133 11.68 25.46 -8.47
CA GLU A 133 11.97 24.26 -9.24
C GLU A 133 12.87 23.28 -8.45
N GLY A 134 13.89 23.80 -7.74
CA GLY A 134 14.76 23.02 -6.87
C GLY A 134 13.98 22.35 -5.73
N PHE A 135 13.08 23.10 -5.08
CA PHE A 135 12.22 22.53 -4.02
C PHE A 135 11.23 21.51 -4.55
N TYR A 136 10.60 21.76 -5.70
CA TYR A 136 9.74 20.77 -6.35
C TYR A 136 10.51 19.46 -6.63
N ARG A 137 11.74 19.55 -7.16
CA ARG A 137 12.59 18.40 -7.44
C ARG A 137 12.99 17.64 -6.18
N TRP A 138 13.15 18.34 -5.06
CA TRP A 138 13.41 17.72 -3.76
C TRP A 138 12.26 16.80 -3.35
N HIS A 139 11.05 17.31 -3.32
CA HIS A 139 9.87 16.53 -2.94
C HIS A 139 9.63 15.37 -3.91
N TRP A 140 9.76 15.67 -5.20
CA TRP A 140 9.61 14.64 -6.23
C TRP A 140 10.65 13.52 -6.08
N LEU A 141 11.92 13.85 -5.86
CA LEU A 141 12.99 12.87 -5.64
C LEU A 141 12.70 11.97 -4.43
N LEU A 142 12.24 12.54 -3.30
CA LEU A 142 11.88 11.77 -2.11
C LEU A 142 10.73 10.79 -2.42
N THR A 143 9.73 11.23 -3.16
CA THR A 143 8.57 10.38 -3.53
C THR A 143 9.00 9.23 -4.45
N GLU A 144 9.73 9.53 -5.53
CA GLU A 144 10.16 8.54 -6.51
C GLU A 144 11.20 7.56 -5.93
N SER A 145 12.13 8.07 -5.12
CA SER A 145 13.17 7.21 -4.52
C SER A 145 12.63 6.16 -3.55
N LEU A 146 11.46 6.37 -2.96
CA LEU A 146 10.79 5.35 -2.13
C LEU A 146 10.31 4.16 -2.98
N LEU A 147 9.76 4.44 -4.16
CA LEU A 147 9.36 3.40 -5.12
C LEU A 147 10.61 2.64 -5.63
N ILE A 148 11.65 3.39 -6.02
CA ILE A 148 12.91 2.81 -6.51
C ILE A 148 13.58 1.95 -5.40
N TYR A 149 13.47 2.37 -4.14
CA TYR A 149 13.95 1.58 -3.00
C TYR A 149 13.20 0.25 -2.89
N CYS A 150 11.88 0.24 -3.07
CA CYS A 150 11.12 -1.02 -3.09
C CYS A 150 11.59 -1.92 -4.24
N ASP A 151 11.80 -1.37 -5.44
CA ASP A 151 12.33 -2.12 -6.58
C ASP A 151 13.72 -2.72 -6.28
N ALA A 152 14.63 -1.94 -5.66
CA ALA A 152 15.96 -2.38 -5.25
C ALA A 152 15.91 -3.51 -4.21
N ARG A 153 14.97 -3.44 -3.27
CA ARG A 153 14.72 -4.48 -2.25
C ARG A 153 13.90 -5.65 -2.78
N ARG A 154 13.52 -5.66 -4.06
CA ARG A 154 12.65 -6.69 -4.66
C ARG A 154 11.28 -6.76 -3.99
N TRP A 155 10.78 -5.63 -3.48
CA TRP A 155 9.46 -5.50 -2.88
C TRP A 155 8.47 -4.94 -3.88
N HIS A 156 7.24 -5.43 -3.86
CA HIS A 156 6.15 -4.77 -4.58
C HIS A 156 5.73 -3.50 -3.85
N TYR A 157 5.60 -2.41 -4.58
CA TYR A 157 5.16 -1.14 -4.02
C TYR A 157 3.64 -1.03 -3.96
N PHE A 158 3.09 -1.02 -2.74
CA PHE A 158 1.65 -0.88 -2.46
C PHE A 158 1.30 0.48 -1.83
N GLY A 159 1.98 1.53 -2.26
CA GLY A 159 1.81 2.87 -1.75
C GLY A 159 2.74 3.19 -0.56
N PRO A 160 2.89 4.51 -0.25
CA PRO A 160 3.90 4.98 0.70
C PRO A 160 3.67 4.44 2.11
N LYS A 161 2.43 4.35 2.57
CA LYS A 161 2.08 3.88 3.92
C LYS A 161 2.59 2.45 4.17
N LYS A 162 2.40 1.53 3.22
CA LYS A 162 2.86 0.14 3.33
C LYS A 162 4.37 0.02 3.16
N ALA A 163 4.95 0.74 2.20
CA ALA A 163 6.39 0.76 1.97
C ALA A 163 7.17 1.27 3.20
N LEU A 164 6.72 2.37 3.80
CA LEU A 164 7.34 2.93 5.02
C LEU A 164 7.28 1.97 6.21
N ARG A 165 6.15 1.29 6.41
CA ARG A 165 6.02 0.30 7.48
C ARG A 165 6.90 -0.92 7.25
N GLN A 166 6.97 -1.41 6.02
CA GLN A 166 7.84 -2.52 5.68
C GLN A 166 9.30 -2.14 5.89
N MET A 167 9.71 -0.94 5.44
CA MET A 167 11.05 -0.41 5.67
C MET A 167 11.35 -0.28 7.16
N GLN A 168 10.44 0.27 7.96
CA GLN A 168 10.61 0.42 9.42
C GLN A 168 10.82 -0.93 10.11
N ARG A 169 10.12 -1.98 9.68
CA ARG A 169 10.22 -3.32 10.26
C ARG A 169 11.48 -4.05 9.84
N GLU A 170 11.83 -3.99 8.56
CA GLU A 170 12.87 -4.83 7.96
C GLU A 170 14.22 -4.12 7.84
N GLN A 171 14.21 -2.79 7.73
CA GLN A 171 15.39 -1.94 7.53
C GLN A 171 15.29 -0.65 8.37
N PRO A 172 15.28 -0.73 9.71
CA PRO A 172 15.05 0.42 10.57
C PRO A 172 16.08 1.55 10.41
N GLY A 173 17.32 1.22 10.01
CA GLY A 173 18.37 2.20 9.68
C GLY A 173 18.02 3.00 8.42
N HIS A 174 17.60 2.34 7.35
CA HIS A 174 17.17 2.98 6.11
C HIS A 174 15.90 3.81 6.33
N PHE A 175 14.96 3.31 7.13
CA PHE A 175 13.77 4.08 7.52
C PHE A 175 14.15 5.37 8.26
N ALA A 176 15.11 5.31 9.18
CA ALA A 176 15.58 6.50 9.91
C ALA A 176 16.21 7.52 8.95
N ALA A 177 17.04 7.08 8.00
CA ALA A 177 17.64 7.94 6.99
C ALA A 177 16.59 8.60 6.08
N TYR A 178 15.60 7.82 5.61
CA TYR A 178 14.51 8.35 4.79
C TYR A 178 13.66 9.36 5.55
N ARG A 179 13.31 9.08 6.81
CA ARG A 179 12.59 10.00 7.69
C ARG A 179 13.35 11.31 7.88
N THR A 180 14.66 11.23 8.16
CA THR A 180 15.51 12.43 8.28
C THR A 180 15.50 13.25 6.99
N ALA A 181 15.56 12.62 5.82
CA ALA A 181 15.49 13.32 4.54
C ALA A 181 14.12 14.00 4.28
N LEU A 182 13.04 13.44 4.82
CA LEU A 182 11.70 14.05 4.78
C LEU A 182 11.54 15.25 5.73
N GLU A 183 12.22 15.24 6.89
CA GLU A 183 12.02 16.19 7.97
C GLU A 183 13.02 17.38 7.91
N ASP A 184 14.30 17.12 7.60
CA ASP A 184 15.38 18.11 7.78
C ASP A 184 15.65 19.01 6.57
N PHE A 185 15.23 18.65 5.37
CA PHE A 185 15.46 19.41 4.13
C PHE A 185 16.92 19.85 3.91
N THR A 186 17.89 19.04 4.34
CA THR A 186 19.32 19.30 4.15
C THR A 186 19.94 18.36 3.11
N GLN A 187 20.95 18.85 2.38
CA GLN A 187 21.65 18.02 1.39
C GLN A 187 22.33 16.80 2.04
N SER A 188 22.79 16.95 3.29
CA SER A 188 23.36 15.84 4.05
C SER A 188 22.33 14.74 4.31
N ALA A 189 21.12 15.11 4.74
CA ALA A 189 20.04 14.16 4.99
C ALA A 189 19.61 13.44 3.69
N LEU A 190 19.47 14.20 2.59
CA LEU A 190 19.13 13.64 1.29
C LEU A 190 20.23 12.69 0.79
N SER A 191 21.53 13.07 0.94
CA SER A 191 22.65 12.20 0.57
C SER A 191 22.65 10.91 1.36
N GLY A 192 22.46 10.98 2.69
CA GLY A 192 22.41 9.80 3.56
C GLY A 192 21.28 8.84 3.18
N TRP A 193 20.11 9.37 2.77
CA TRP A 193 19.05 8.53 2.22
C TRP A 193 19.46 7.85 0.90
N LEU A 194 20.07 8.58 -0.02
CA LEU A 194 20.50 8.01 -1.30
C LEU A 194 21.64 7.00 -1.15
N ASP A 195 22.50 7.14 -0.12
CA ASP A 195 23.50 6.14 0.23
C ASP A 195 22.82 4.81 0.64
N CYS A 196 21.77 4.86 1.50
CA CYS A 196 20.97 3.70 1.84
C CYS A 196 20.25 3.07 0.62
N LEU A 197 19.83 3.90 -0.33
CA LEU A 197 19.23 3.41 -1.58
C LEU A 197 20.25 2.64 -2.43
N GLU A 198 21.47 3.13 -2.53
CA GLU A 198 22.56 2.43 -3.23
C GLU A 198 22.94 1.12 -2.53
N GLU A 199 23.08 1.13 -1.20
CA GLU A 199 23.36 -0.06 -0.39
C GLU A 199 22.29 -1.15 -0.56
N SER A 200 21.03 -0.75 -0.82
CA SER A 200 19.93 -1.68 -0.98
C SER A 200 20.01 -2.56 -2.23
N MET A 201 20.86 -2.21 -3.19
CA MET A 201 21.10 -3.01 -4.42
C MET A 201 22.03 -4.20 -4.20
N ASP A 202 22.83 -4.17 -3.13
CA ASP A 202 23.87 -5.18 -2.86
C ASP A 202 23.40 -6.26 -1.86
N SER A 203 22.11 -6.26 -1.50
CA SER A 203 21.55 -7.04 -0.38
C SER A 203 20.73 -8.24 -0.80
#